data_5bae35383903c1fa064e404c06fadf8f
#
_entry.id   5bae35383903c1fa064e404c06fadf8f
#
_cell.length_a   1.000
_cell.length_b   1.000
_cell.length_c   1.000
_cell.angle_alpha   90.00
_cell.angle_beta   90.00
_cell.angle_gamma   90.00
#
_symmetry.space_group_name_H-M   'P 1'
#
loop_
_entity.id
_entity.type
_entity.pdbx_description
1 polymer ?
#
loop_
_entity_poly.entity_id
_entity_poly.type
_entity_poly.pdbx_seq_one_letter_code
_entity_poly.pdbx_strand_id
1 'polypeptide(L)'
;MGSEMCIRDSISAIHLESIDQLVERAKELSPNIDADTLKKAYQFSEKAHEGQFRRSGDPYITHPLGVAGIIADLGLDQATIITGLLHDTVEDTDITLEDVKREFGEEVMDLVDGVTKISQMKFRNTHHKQGENIRKMIVAMGRDIRVILVKLADRLHNMRTLNHMPYEKQERIARETLDLSLIHISEPTRHLL
;
A
#
# COMPACT_ATOMS: atom_id res chain seq x y z
N MET A 1 29.27 -26.21 -15.01
CA MET A 1 27.94 -26.49 -14.46
C MET A 1 27.58 -25.24 -13.66
N GLY A 2 26.91 -24.29 -14.32
CA GLY A 2 26.49 -23.02 -13.75
C GLY A 2 25.19 -23.22 -12.95
N SER A 3 25.18 -22.79 -11.69
CA SER A 3 23.96 -22.72 -10.91
C SER A 3 23.12 -21.58 -11.47
N GLU A 4 22.12 -21.91 -12.28
CA GLU A 4 20.99 -21.03 -12.50
C GLU A 4 20.26 -20.88 -11.15
N MET A 5 20.66 -19.88 -10.42
CA MET A 5 19.94 -19.44 -9.23
C MET A 5 18.59 -18.91 -9.71
N CYS A 6 17.59 -19.77 -9.62
CA CYS A 6 16.24 -19.50 -10.06
C CYS A 6 15.67 -18.33 -9.25
N ILE A 7 15.57 -17.17 -9.89
CA ILE A 7 14.82 -16.01 -9.38
C ILE A 7 13.33 -16.38 -9.10
N ARG A 8 12.92 -17.56 -9.55
CA ARG A 8 11.55 -18.09 -9.34
C ARG A 8 11.21 -18.41 -7.89
N ASP A 9 12.18 -18.69 -7.03
CA ASP A 9 11.91 -19.15 -5.66
C ASP A 9 11.81 -18.01 -4.63
N SER A 10 12.23 -16.80 -4.99
CA SER A 10 12.10 -15.61 -4.13
C SER A 10 10.81 -14.79 -4.34
N ILE A 11 9.97 -15.21 -5.29
CA ILE A 11 8.64 -14.59 -5.52
C ILE A 11 7.54 -15.60 -5.14
N SER A 12 7.78 -16.48 -4.19
CA SER A 12 6.65 -17.10 -3.51
C SER A 12 5.94 -15.96 -2.76
N ALA A 13 4.78 -15.58 -3.28
CA ALA A 13 3.89 -14.65 -2.62
C ALA A 13 3.59 -15.28 -1.24
N ILE A 14 4.38 -14.90 -0.22
CA ILE A 14 4.11 -15.31 1.15
C ILE A 14 2.84 -14.58 1.50
N HIS A 15 1.74 -15.31 1.42
CA HIS A 15 0.45 -14.86 1.88
C HIS A 15 0.60 -14.77 3.39
N LEU A 16 0.65 -13.55 3.94
CA LEU A 16 0.59 -13.39 5.38
C LEU A 16 -0.81 -13.78 5.85
N GLU A 17 -0.87 -14.81 6.68
CA GLU A 17 -2.13 -15.34 7.22
C GLU A 17 -2.47 -14.71 8.58
N SER A 18 -1.48 -14.10 9.25
CA SER A 18 -1.68 -13.53 10.58
C SER A 18 -0.80 -12.31 10.87
N ILE A 19 -1.24 -11.53 11.86
CA ILE A 19 -0.46 -10.39 12.38
C ILE A 19 0.87 -10.85 13.02
N ASP A 20 0.93 -12.03 13.59
CA ASP A 20 2.16 -12.54 14.21
C ASP A 20 3.23 -12.79 13.14
N GLN A 21 2.87 -13.32 11.97
CA GLN A 21 3.78 -13.46 10.83
C GLN A 21 4.28 -12.09 10.33
N LEU A 22 3.41 -11.07 10.29
CA LEU A 22 3.83 -9.71 9.94
C LEU A 22 4.87 -9.17 10.94
N VAL A 23 4.64 -9.37 12.24
CA VAL A 23 5.54 -8.92 13.30
C VAL A 23 6.90 -9.62 13.19
N GLU A 24 6.93 -10.94 13.00
CA GLU A 24 8.17 -11.69 12.82
C GLU A 24 8.96 -11.16 11.62
N ARG A 25 8.29 -11.02 10.49
CA ARG A 25 8.89 -10.55 9.24
C ARG A 25 9.43 -9.11 9.34
N ALA A 26 8.67 -8.22 9.96
CA ALA A 26 9.10 -6.85 10.19
C ALA A 26 10.33 -6.78 11.10
N LYS A 27 10.40 -7.63 12.12
CA LYS A 27 11.54 -7.71 13.06
C LYS A 27 12.81 -8.30 12.44
N GLU A 28 12.70 -9.18 11.44
CA GLU A 28 13.86 -9.71 10.73
C GLU A 28 14.69 -8.61 10.07
N LEU A 29 14.05 -7.60 9.49
CA LEU A 29 14.70 -6.50 8.80
C LEU A 29 14.88 -5.25 9.68
N SER A 30 14.04 -5.09 10.70
CA SER A 30 14.03 -3.94 11.60
C SER A 30 13.80 -4.39 13.05
N PRO A 31 14.85 -4.82 13.79
CA PRO A 31 14.72 -5.40 15.14
C PRO A 31 14.05 -4.49 16.17
N ASN A 32 14.05 -3.16 15.95
CA ASN A 32 13.51 -2.17 16.87
C ASN A 32 11.99 -1.93 16.70
N ILE A 33 11.32 -2.72 15.86
CA ILE A 33 9.87 -2.59 15.65
C ILE A 33 9.13 -3.03 16.92
N ASP A 34 8.20 -2.16 17.36
CA ASP A 34 7.30 -2.46 18.46
C ASP A 34 6.13 -3.32 17.98
N ALA A 35 6.15 -4.59 18.40
CA ALA A 35 5.14 -5.56 18.06
C ALA A 35 3.74 -5.18 18.57
N ASP A 36 3.66 -4.57 19.75
CA ASP A 36 2.37 -4.24 20.37
C ASP A 36 1.67 -3.12 19.59
N THR A 37 2.42 -2.14 19.11
CA THR A 37 1.88 -1.08 18.25
C THR A 37 1.42 -1.62 16.90
N LEU A 38 2.13 -2.58 16.27
CA LEU A 38 1.66 -3.23 15.05
C LEU A 38 0.37 -4.03 15.27
N LYS A 39 0.30 -4.80 16.37
CA LYS A 39 -0.92 -5.55 16.73
C LYS A 39 -2.08 -4.62 17.01
N LYS A 40 -1.85 -3.50 17.67
CA LYS A 40 -2.85 -2.45 17.89
C LYS A 40 -3.38 -1.89 16.58
N ALA A 41 -2.51 -1.60 15.61
CA ALA A 41 -2.90 -1.08 14.31
C ALA A 41 -3.72 -2.10 13.51
N TYR A 42 -3.34 -3.38 13.55
CA TYR A 42 -4.11 -4.45 12.94
C TYR A 42 -5.52 -4.54 13.54
N GLN A 43 -5.65 -4.60 14.87
CA GLN A 43 -6.94 -4.68 15.56
C GLN A 43 -7.81 -3.45 15.29
N PHE A 44 -7.20 -2.27 15.21
CA PHE A 44 -7.90 -1.03 14.87
C PHE A 44 -8.47 -1.09 13.45
N SER A 45 -7.67 -1.54 12.47
CA SER A 45 -8.11 -1.71 11.09
C SER A 45 -9.17 -2.82 10.96
N GLU A 46 -8.98 -3.96 11.62
CA GLU A 46 -9.93 -5.07 11.63
C GLU A 46 -11.31 -4.65 12.15
N LYS A 47 -11.33 -3.92 13.27
CA LYS A 47 -12.56 -3.38 13.86
C LYS A 47 -13.22 -2.34 12.94
N ALA A 48 -12.44 -1.47 12.30
CA ALA A 48 -12.95 -0.47 11.39
C ALA A 48 -13.65 -1.08 10.16
N HIS A 49 -13.14 -2.23 9.69
CA HIS A 49 -13.66 -2.98 8.55
C HIS A 49 -14.56 -4.17 8.95
N GLU A 50 -15.05 -4.19 10.18
CA GLU A 50 -15.91 -5.28 10.68
C GLU A 50 -17.13 -5.47 9.77
N GLY A 51 -17.39 -6.72 9.38
CA GLY A 51 -18.50 -7.07 8.46
C GLY A 51 -18.24 -6.76 6.99
N GLN A 52 -17.09 -6.21 6.63
CA GLN A 52 -16.70 -6.01 5.24
C GLN A 52 -15.93 -7.23 4.70
N PHE A 53 -16.19 -7.57 3.43
CA PHE A 53 -15.56 -8.71 2.75
C PHE A 53 -14.99 -8.28 1.41
N ARG A 54 -13.88 -8.91 1.03
CA ARG A 54 -13.31 -8.84 -0.31
C ARG A 54 -14.21 -9.58 -1.31
N ARG A 55 -14.01 -9.37 -2.60
CA ARG A 55 -14.72 -10.13 -3.65
C ARG A 55 -14.37 -11.61 -3.68
N SER A 56 -13.24 -12.01 -3.14
CA SER A 56 -12.85 -13.40 -2.92
C SER A 56 -13.73 -14.10 -1.86
N GLY A 57 -14.44 -13.33 -1.02
CA GLY A 57 -15.15 -13.80 0.16
C GLY A 57 -14.35 -13.72 1.47
N ASP A 58 -13.07 -13.36 1.40
CA ASP A 58 -12.21 -13.20 2.55
C ASP A 58 -12.58 -11.94 3.35
N PRO A 59 -12.35 -11.90 4.69
CA PRO A 59 -12.48 -10.68 5.48
C PRO A 59 -11.62 -9.55 4.90
N TYR A 60 -12.12 -8.31 4.93
CA TYR A 60 -11.43 -7.17 4.30
C TYR A 60 -10.02 -6.97 4.85
N ILE A 61 -9.77 -7.23 6.14
CA ILE A 61 -8.49 -7.07 6.81
C ILE A 61 -7.33 -7.84 6.15
N THR A 62 -7.62 -8.87 5.36
CA THR A 62 -6.59 -9.62 4.61
C THR A 62 -5.84 -8.73 3.62
N HIS A 63 -6.49 -7.68 3.10
CA HIS A 63 -5.86 -6.73 2.20
C HIS A 63 -4.87 -5.79 2.90
N PRO A 64 -5.25 -5.02 3.93
CA PRO A 64 -4.31 -4.22 4.70
C PRO A 64 -3.13 -5.02 5.24
N LEU A 65 -3.39 -6.26 5.72
CA LEU A 65 -2.34 -7.16 6.20
C LEU A 65 -1.35 -7.51 5.07
N GLY A 66 -1.85 -7.84 3.88
CA GLY A 66 -1.00 -8.13 2.72
C GLY A 66 -0.19 -6.91 2.24
N VAL A 67 -0.78 -5.71 2.27
CA VAL A 67 -0.09 -4.46 1.96
C VAL A 67 1.03 -4.18 2.96
N ALA A 68 0.74 -4.31 4.26
CA ALA A 68 1.73 -4.15 5.33
C ALA A 68 2.87 -5.18 5.22
N GLY A 69 2.56 -6.40 4.79
CA GLY A 69 3.56 -7.43 4.51
C GLY A 69 4.52 -7.04 3.39
N ILE A 70 4.02 -6.50 2.29
CA ILE A 70 4.86 -6.01 1.19
C ILE A 70 5.78 -4.87 1.67
N ILE A 71 5.25 -3.96 2.51
CA ILE A 71 6.01 -2.85 3.09
C ILE A 71 7.09 -3.36 4.04
N ALA A 72 6.79 -4.35 4.87
CA ALA A 72 7.75 -5.00 5.75
C ALA A 72 8.88 -5.68 4.96
N ASP A 73 8.57 -6.34 3.83
CA ASP A 73 9.56 -6.96 2.93
C ASP A 73 10.54 -5.97 2.31
N LEU A 74 10.11 -4.72 2.16
CA LEU A 74 10.96 -3.63 1.69
C LEU A 74 11.85 -3.05 2.82
N GLY A 75 11.73 -3.53 4.05
CA GLY A 75 12.50 -3.06 5.21
C GLY A 75 12.16 -1.63 5.61
N LEU A 76 10.94 -1.17 5.33
CA LEU A 76 10.51 0.19 5.67
C LEU A 76 10.20 0.30 7.17
N ASP A 77 10.15 1.54 7.66
CA ASP A 77 9.95 1.85 9.07
C ASP A 77 8.54 1.48 9.58
N GLN A 78 8.42 1.45 10.91
CA GLN A 78 7.19 1.08 11.61
C GLN A 78 6.01 1.97 11.23
N ALA A 79 6.21 3.27 11.10
CA ALA A 79 5.12 4.20 10.74
C ALA A 79 4.56 3.88 9.34
N THR A 80 5.43 3.50 8.40
CA THR A 80 5.03 3.08 7.06
C THR A 80 4.27 1.74 7.07
N ILE A 81 4.70 0.76 7.88
CA ILE A 81 3.99 -0.53 8.02
C ILE A 81 2.60 -0.30 8.64
N ILE A 82 2.50 0.52 9.70
CA ILE A 82 1.23 0.91 10.31
C ILE A 82 0.34 1.61 9.28
N THR A 83 0.91 2.52 8.48
CA THR A 83 0.16 3.18 7.40
C THR A 83 -0.38 2.15 6.39
N GLY A 84 0.37 1.11 6.07
CA GLY A 84 -0.11 -0.01 5.24
C GLY A 84 -1.31 -0.73 5.83
N LEU A 85 -1.35 -0.92 7.16
CA LEU A 85 -2.50 -1.50 7.87
C LEU A 85 -3.72 -0.56 7.89
N LEU A 86 -3.51 0.77 7.84
CA LEU A 86 -4.56 1.78 8.04
C LEU A 86 -4.97 2.52 6.76
N HIS A 87 -4.33 2.24 5.60
CA HIS A 87 -4.40 3.10 4.41
C HIS A 87 -5.81 3.32 3.86
N ASP A 88 -6.71 2.35 4.02
CA ASP A 88 -8.10 2.41 3.57
C ASP A 88 -9.09 2.79 4.68
N THR A 89 -8.67 2.83 5.96
CA THR A 89 -9.61 3.03 7.08
C THR A 89 -10.34 4.36 7.03
N VAL A 90 -9.64 5.45 6.66
CA VAL A 90 -10.24 6.80 6.56
C VAL A 90 -11.07 6.97 5.29
N GLU A 91 -10.78 6.20 4.23
CA GLU A 91 -11.50 6.29 2.94
C GLU A 91 -12.78 5.44 2.94
N ASP A 92 -12.73 4.26 3.55
CA ASP A 92 -13.76 3.23 3.42
C ASP A 92 -14.58 2.98 4.71
N THR A 93 -14.28 3.72 5.80
CA THR A 93 -14.99 3.58 7.09
C THR A 93 -15.30 4.93 7.73
N ASP A 94 -15.92 4.92 8.92
CA ASP A 94 -16.24 6.13 9.70
C ASP A 94 -15.03 6.66 10.51
N ILE A 95 -13.85 6.05 10.40
CA ILE A 95 -12.64 6.49 11.09
C ILE A 95 -12.15 7.82 10.51
N THR A 96 -11.82 8.76 11.38
CA THR A 96 -11.31 10.07 11.02
C THR A 96 -9.78 10.14 11.14
N LEU A 97 -9.15 11.12 10.47
CA LEU A 97 -7.72 11.41 10.64
C LEU A 97 -7.37 11.75 12.09
N GLU A 98 -8.27 12.41 12.82
CA GLU A 98 -8.09 12.73 14.24
C GLU A 98 -8.06 11.46 15.10
N ASP A 99 -8.84 10.43 14.76
CA ASP A 99 -8.78 9.15 15.44
C ASP A 99 -7.45 8.47 15.21
N VAL A 100 -6.97 8.47 13.96
CA VAL A 100 -5.64 7.95 13.61
C VAL A 100 -4.53 8.69 14.37
N LYS A 101 -4.59 10.03 14.41
CA LYS A 101 -3.64 10.87 15.13
C LYS A 101 -3.61 10.56 16.62
N ARG A 102 -4.78 10.41 17.24
CA ARG A 102 -4.92 10.08 18.67
C ARG A 102 -4.30 8.73 19.01
N GLU A 103 -4.49 7.72 18.16
CA GLU A 103 -4.08 6.34 18.41
C GLU A 103 -2.63 6.04 18.02
N PHE A 104 -2.12 6.66 16.93
CA PHE A 104 -0.85 6.30 16.30
C PHE A 104 0.10 7.49 16.10
N GLY A 105 -0.32 8.70 16.47
CA GLY A 105 0.50 9.91 16.36
C GLY A 105 0.38 10.64 15.02
N GLU A 106 1.04 11.80 14.97
CA GLU A 106 0.94 12.73 13.84
C GLU A 106 1.60 12.18 12.57
N GLU A 107 2.74 11.51 12.70
CA GLU A 107 3.47 10.95 11.57
C GLU A 107 2.62 9.94 10.79
N VAL A 108 1.98 9.00 11.47
CA VAL A 108 1.09 8.01 10.84
C VAL A 108 -0.12 8.69 10.22
N MET A 109 -0.72 9.66 10.90
CA MET A 109 -1.84 10.44 10.40
C MET A 109 -1.48 11.17 9.10
N ASP A 110 -0.31 11.82 9.03
CA ASP A 110 0.15 12.53 7.83
C ASP A 110 0.36 11.58 6.64
N LEU A 111 0.91 10.39 6.90
CA LEU A 111 1.08 9.36 5.87
C LEU A 111 -0.27 8.84 5.37
N VAL A 112 -1.21 8.52 6.26
CA VAL A 112 -2.58 8.07 5.90
C VAL A 112 -3.30 9.14 5.09
N ASP A 113 -3.27 10.41 5.52
CA ASP A 113 -3.84 11.56 4.79
C ASP A 113 -3.24 11.68 3.38
N GLY A 114 -1.92 11.52 3.27
CA GLY A 114 -1.22 11.54 2.00
C GLY A 114 -1.69 10.43 1.05
N VAL A 115 -1.81 9.19 1.55
CA VAL A 115 -2.28 8.03 0.77
C VAL A 115 -3.74 8.24 0.33
N THR A 116 -4.62 8.67 1.23
CA THR A 116 -6.04 8.97 0.95
C THR A 116 -6.17 10.03 -0.15
N LYS A 117 -5.41 11.12 -0.07
CA LYS A 117 -5.40 12.17 -1.11
C LYS A 117 -4.99 11.66 -2.48
N ILE A 118 -3.99 10.76 -2.54
CA ILE A 118 -3.59 10.14 -3.81
C ILE A 118 -4.69 9.21 -4.33
N SER A 119 -5.33 8.42 -3.47
CA SER A 119 -6.43 7.52 -3.84
C SER A 119 -7.61 8.27 -4.46
N GLN A 120 -7.95 9.43 -3.93
CA GLN A 120 -9.04 10.28 -4.44
C GLN A 120 -8.73 10.93 -5.79
N MET A 121 -7.48 10.88 -6.26
CA MET A 121 -7.12 11.35 -7.60
C MET A 121 -7.74 10.41 -8.65
N LYS A 122 -8.80 10.88 -9.34
CA LYS A 122 -9.42 10.13 -10.42
C LYS A 122 -8.48 10.14 -11.63
N PHE A 123 -7.82 9.02 -11.88
CA PHE A 123 -7.08 8.78 -13.13
C PHE A 123 -8.07 8.66 -14.30
N ARG A 124 -8.64 9.76 -14.75
CA ARG A 124 -9.49 9.80 -15.95
C ARG A 124 -8.64 10.08 -17.18
N ASN A 125 -8.77 9.22 -18.18
CA ASN A 125 -8.06 9.17 -19.47
C ASN A 125 -8.29 10.40 -20.35
N THR A 126 -7.79 11.56 -19.96
CA THR A 126 -7.64 12.72 -20.87
C THR A 126 -6.23 13.25 -20.69
N HIS A 127 -5.48 13.37 -21.78
CA HIS A 127 -4.08 13.84 -21.81
C HIS A 127 -3.81 15.10 -20.97
N HIS A 128 -4.79 16.01 -20.85
CA HIS A 128 -4.69 17.20 -20.00
C HIS A 128 -4.72 16.91 -18.49
N LYS A 129 -5.37 15.81 -18.06
CA LYS A 129 -5.50 15.45 -16.63
C LYS A 129 -4.35 14.57 -16.14
N GLN A 130 -3.65 13.88 -17.04
CA GLN A 130 -2.43 13.14 -16.67
C GLN A 130 -1.36 14.06 -16.10
N GLY A 131 -1.10 15.21 -16.73
CA GLY A 131 -0.13 16.20 -16.24
C GLY A 131 -0.49 16.77 -14.87
N GLU A 132 -1.77 16.98 -14.58
CA GLU A 132 -2.22 17.45 -13.26
C GLU A 132 -2.07 16.37 -12.18
N ASN A 133 -2.38 15.11 -12.51
CA ASN A 133 -2.20 13.99 -11.59
C ASN A 133 -0.72 13.75 -11.29
N ILE A 134 0.15 13.81 -12.32
CA ILE A 134 1.61 13.74 -12.15
C ILE A 134 2.10 14.83 -11.21
N ARG A 135 1.67 16.08 -11.44
CA ARG A 135 2.07 17.21 -10.59
C ARG A 135 1.65 17.00 -9.12
N LYS A 136 0.42 16.55 -8.86
CA LYS A 136 -0.07 16.27 -7.50
C LYS A 136 0.71 15.14 -6.85
N MET A 137 1.08 14.14 -7.63
CA MET A 137 1.89 13.01 -7.18
C MET A 137 3.31 13.44 -6.84
N ILE A 138 3.95 14.28 -7.68
CA ILE A 138 5.27 14.87 -7.39
C ILE A 138 5.22 15.74 -6.13
N VAL A 139 4.14 16.51 -5.93
CA VAL A 139 3.95 17.31 -4.71
C VAL A 139 3.81 16.41 -3.47
N ALA A 140 3.10 15.30 -3.59
CA ALA A 140 2.98 14.32 -2.50
C ALA A 140 4.32 13.62 -2.21
N MET A 141 5.09 13.27 -3.25
CA MET A 141 6.46 12.73 -3.12
C MET A 141 7.42 13.72 -2.45
N GLY A 142 7.27 15.02 -2.75
CA GLY A 142 8.07 16.09 -2.15
C GLY A 142 7.80 16.30 -0.65
N ARG A 143 6.67 15.79 -0.14
CA ARG A 143 6.36 15.78 1.29
C ARG A 143 6.92 14.55 1.97
N ASP A 144 6.56 13.36 1.50
CA ASP A 144 7.07 12.10 2.03
C ASP A 144 6.96 10.99 0.98
N ILE A 145 8.08 10.42 0.58
CA ILE A 145 8.16 9.35 -0.42
C ILE A 145 7.42 8.08 0.03
N ARG A 146 7.31 7.85 1.36
CA ARG A 146 6.65 6.68 1.92
C ARG A 146 5.19 6.55 1.49
N VAL A 147 4.51 7.70 1.29
CA VAL A 147 3.12 7.74 0.78
C VAL A 147 2.99 7.01 -0.56
N ILE A 148 3.93 7.21 -1.47
CA ILE A 148 3.94 6.54 -2.78
C ILE A 148 4.28 5.05 -2.63
N LEU A 149 5.23 4.71 -1.75
CA LEU A 149 5.60 3.31 -1.51
C LEU A 149 4.41 2.50 -0.96
N VAL A 150 3.64 3.08 -0.03
CA VAL A 150 2.38 2.47 0.45
C VAL A 150 1.39 2.28 -0.70
N LYS A 151 1.22 3.30 -1.55
CA LYS A 151 0.29 3.20 -2.70
C LYS A 151 0.71 2.17 -3.73
N LEU A 152 2.02 2.02 -3.97
CA LEU A 152 2.56 0.98 -4.85
C LEU A 152 2.38 -0.42 -4.23
N ALA A 153 2.56 -0.57 -2.92
CA ALA A 153 2.31 -1.82 -2.20
C ALA A 153 0.82 -2.22 -2.28
N ASP A 154 -0.11 -1.27 -2.09
CA ASP A 154 -1.56 -1.46 -2.30
C ASP A 154 -1.84 -1.96 -3.73
N ARG A 155 -1.30 -1.27 -4.74
CA ARG A 155 -1.46 -1.68 -6.14
C ARG A 155 -0.88 -3.07 -6.42
N LEU A 156 0.30 -3.36 -5.90
CA LEU A 156 0.92 -4.69 -6.05
C LEU A 156 0.05 -5.79 -5.43
N HIS A 157 -0.48 -5.56 -4.23
CA HIS A 157 -1.39 -6.51 -3.59
C HIS A 157 -2.67 -6.70 -4.40
N ASN A 158 -3.28 -5.62 -4.90
CA ASN A 158 -4.45 -5.68 -5.77
C ASN A 158 -4.16 -6.43 -7.07
N MET A 159 -2.98 -6.26 -7.68
CA MET A 159 -2.56 -7.02 -8.86
C MET A 159 -2.42 -8.52 -8.58
N ARG A 160 -1.92 -8.90 -7.41
CA ARG A 160 -1.80 -10.31 -6.99
C ARG A 160 -3.15 -11.01 -6.78
N THR A 161 -4.20 -10.24 -6.51
CA THR A 161 -5.56 -10.73 -6.20
C THR A 161 -6.58 -10.47 -7.33
N LEU A 162 -6.12 -10.14 -8.55
CA LEU A 162 -6.97 -9.79 -9.70
C LEU A 162 -7.89 -10.91 -10.16
N ASN A 163 -7.50 -12.16 -10.00
CA ASN A 163 -8.23 -13.35 -10.47
C ASN A 163 -9.66 -13.47 -9.91
N HIS A 164 -9.93 -12.83 -8.78
CA HIS A 164 -11.25 -12.79 -8.15
C HIS A 164 -12.16 -11.66 -8.69
N MET A 165 -11.69 -10.89 -9.67
CA MET A 165 -12.41 -9.75 -10.23
C MET A 165 -12.93 -10.02 -11.63
N PRO A 166 -14.08 -9.42 -12.06
CA PRO A 166 -14.52 -9.45 -13.45
C PRO A 166 -13.46 -8.87 -14.40
N TYR A 167 -13.37 -9.42 -15.62
CA TYR A 167 -12.34 -9.08 -16.60
C TYR A 167 -12.21 -7.56 -16.86
N GLU A 168 -13.33 -6.85 -16.99
CA GLU A 168 -13.33 -5.38 -17.18
C GLU A 168 -12.64 -4.61 -16.04
N LYS A 169 -12.78 -5.12 -14.79
CA LYS A 169 -12.09 -4.54 -13.64
C LYS A 169 -10.60 -4.89 -13.61
N GLN A 170 -10.27 -6.13 -14.00
CA GLN A 170 -8.87 -6.55 -14.13
C GLN A 170 -8.12 -5.65 -15.10
N GLU A 171 -8.69 -5.44 -16.31
CA GLU A 171 -8.09 -4.56 -17.31
C GLU A 171 -7.93 -3.12 -16.82
N ARG A 172 -8.94 -2.59 -16.15
CA ARG A 172 -8.86 -1.22 -15.59
C ARG A 172 -7.77 -1.08 -14.56
N ILE A 173 -7.69 -2.01 -13.58
CA ILE A 173 -6.67 -1.97 -12.52
C ILE A 173 -5.27 -2.15 -13.10
N ALA A 174 -5.10 -3.06 -14.06
CA ALA A 174 -3.83 -3.26 -14.75
C ALA A 174 -3.37 -1.99 -15.49
N ARG A 175 -4.29 -1.33 -16.20
CA ARG A 175 -4.01 -0.07 -16.92
C ARG A 175 -3.67 1.07 -15.96
N GLU A 176 -4.43 1.26 -14.89
CA GLU A 176 -4.14 2.26 -13.86
C GLU A 176 -2.78 2.02 -13.18
N THR A 177 -2.43 0.75 -12.96
CA THR A 177 -1.11 0.38 -12.38
C THR A 177 0.02 0.68 -13.36
N LEU A 178 -0.18 0.40 -14.64
CA LEU A 178 0.80 0.71 -15.69
C LEU A 178 1.01 2.23 -15.80
N ASP A 179 -0.06 3.00 -15.80
CA ASP A 179 0.01 4.47 -15.84
C ASP A 179 0.82 5.03 -14.66
N LEU A 180 0.59 4.51 -13.45
CA LEU A 180 1.38 4.86 -12.27
C LEU A 180 2.87 4.52 -12.42
N SER A 181 3.18 3.33 -12.95
CA SER A 181 4.57 2.86 -13.13
C SER A 181 5.30 3.67 -14.21
N LEU A 182 4.63 4.01 -15.32
CA LEU A 182 5.22 4.80 -16.41
C LEU A 182 5.59 6.22 -15.98
N ILE A 183 4.87 6.81 -15.04
CA ILE A 183 5.19 8.12 -14.48
C ILE A 183 6.55 8.10 -13.79
N HIS A 184 6.90 7.01 -13.10
CA HIS A 184 8.18 6.86 -12.42
C HIS A 184 9.35 6.56 -13.35
N ILE A 185 9.10 5.95 -14.52
CA ILE A 185 10.15 5.54 -15.46
C ILE A 185 10.49 6.66 -16.46
N SER A 186 9.52 7.50 -16.82
CA SER A 186 9.67 8.49 -17.90
C SER A 186 10.21 9.86 -17.48
N GLU A 187 10.21 10.20 -16.19
CA GLU A 187 10.63 11.52 -15.71
C GLU A 187 12.14 11.67 -15.36
N PRO A 188 12.91 10.66 -14.95
CA PRO A 188 14.32 10.86 -14.61
C PRO A 188 15.18 11.35 -15.79
N THR A 189 14.74 11.14 -17.02
CA THR A 189 15.56 11.42 -18.22
C THR A 189 15.31 12.79 -18.86
N ARG A 190 14.28 13.54 -18.43
CA ARG A 190 13.96 14.86 -19.06
C ARG A 190 14.68 16.06 -18.46
N HIS A 191 15.33 15.92 -17.32
CA HIS A 191 16.05 17.02 -16.65
C HIS A 191 17.58 16.94 -16.76
N LEU A 192 18.11 16.08 -17.63
CA LEU A 192 19.57 15.95 -17.86
C LEU A 192 20.00 16.27 -19.30
N LEU A 193 19.18 17.01 -20.06
CA LEU A 193 19.60 17.57 -21.36
C LEU A 193 19.36 19.09 -21.39
#